data_40ee65c744cde2e9512a3d096957d15c
#
_entry.id   40ee65c744cde2e9512a3d096957d15c
#
_cell.length_a   1.000
_cell.length_b   1.000
_cell.length_c   1.000
_cell.angle_alpha   90.00
_cell.angle_beta   90.00
_cell.angle_gamma   90.00
#
_symmetry.space_group_name_H-M   'P 1'
#
loop_
_entity.id
_entity.type
_entity.pdbx_description
1 polymer ?
#
loop_
_entity_poly.entity_id
_entity_poly.type
_entity_poly.pdbx_seq_one_letter_code
_entity_poly.pdbx_strand_id
1 'polypeptide(L)'
;HKYQTHIYYKSELSELNKIQPLYTVVTEDINKQTYNHRNKNKLREYGYDAKHDIVVISKTGVIGEVYCINGVNVALPRQPAHIEKKNNKWKAAEYPKELAKISKMADWNKKDNAFKSKWIAYIEKEFDRREEGYWFMNNGKPTYITGSHYMYLQWSKIDVGLPDFREANRIFYLYWEACKADSRCFGICYLKIRRSGFSFMGAEECNNIGTSIKDGHVGIMSKTAKDASDLFTLKVVNMFWNYPFFFKPMQAGMDKPKSQLEFSLPASKITRKNMNDSDEEVDNGLNTIIGWRGTGDNS
;
A
#
# COMPACT_ATOMS: atom_id res chain seq x y z
N HIS A 1 -8.26 6.30 4.12
CA HIS A 1 -7.61 7.30 3.28
C HIS A 1 -8.28 7.38 1.92
N LYS A 2 -8.70 8.58 1.52
CA LYS A 2 -9.33 8.83 0.22
C LYS A 2 -8.22 8.97 -0.81
N TYR A 3 -8.16 8.08 -1.80
CA TYR A 3 -7.28 8.27 -2.95
C TYR A 3 -7.82 9.43 -3.80
N GLN A 4 -6.91 10.32 -4.19
CA GLN A 4 -7.21 11.36 -5.17
C GLN A 4 -6.62 10.95 -6.51
N THR A 5 -7.43 10.95 -7.56
CA THR A 5 -6.98 10.70 -8.92
C THR A 5 -6.98 12.02 -9.68
N HIS A 6 -5.86 12.37 -10.27
CA HIS A 6 -5.70 13.55 -11.09
C HIS A 6 -5.54 13.13 -12.55
N ILE A 7 -6.30 13.73 -13.42
CA ILE A 7 -6.30 13.44 -14.86
C ILE A 7 -5.82 14.66 -15.63
N TYR A 8 -4.84 14.45 -16.51
CA TYR A 8 -4.22 15.50 -17.33
C TYR A 8 -4.14 15.07 -18.79
N TYR A 9 -4.07 16.04 -19.69
CA TYR A 9 -3.79 15.77 -21.09
C TYR A 9 -2.29 15.64 -21.33
N LYS A 10 -1.92 14.75 -22.25
CA LYS A 10 -0.53 14.54 -22.61
C LYS A 10 0.13 15.79 -23.21
N SER A 11 -0.62 16.63 -23.93
CA SER A 11 -0.14 17.90 -24.49
C SER A 11 0.32 18.91 -23.43
N GLU A 12 -0.13 18.75 -22.19
CA GLU A 12 0.15 19.68 -21.09
C GLU A 12 1.32 19.21 -20.22
N LEU A 13 1.91 18.05 -20.54
CA LEU A 13 2.99 17.43 -19.76
C LEU A 13 4.22 18.32 -19.57
N SER A 14 4.57 19.15 -20.55
CA SER A 14 5.72 20.07 -20.45
C SER A 14 5.50 21.19 -19.42
N GLU A 15 4.26 21.48 -19.06
CA GLU A 15 3.88 22.53 -18.13
C GLU A 15 3.31 22.06 -16.80
N LEU A 16 3.29 20.74 -16.56
CA LEU A 16 2.69 20.09 -15.39
C LEU A 16 3.12 20.66 -14.03
N ASN A 17 4.29 21.27 -13.95
CA ASN A 17 4.73 21.97 -12.73
C ASN A 17 3.98 23.29 -12.46
N LYS A 18 3.21 23.79 -13.43
CA LYS A 18 2.50 25.06 -13.37
C LYS A 18 0.96 24.90 -13.46
N ILE A 19 0.50 23.74 -13.90
CA ILE A 19 -0.91 23.48 -14.19
C ILE A 19 -1.55 22.76 -13.01
N GLN A 20 -2.69 23.27 -12.56
CA GLN A 20 -3.57 22.49 -11.69
C GLN A 20 -4.17 21.34 -12.51
N PRO A 21 -4.39 20.17 -11.88
CA PRO A 21 -5.06 19.07 -12.57
C PRO A 21 -6.40 19.56 -13.13
N LEU A 22 -6.68 19.19 -14.37
CA LEU A 22 -7.99 19.43 -15.00
C LEU A 22 -9.11 18.90 -14.11
N TYR A 23 -8.78 17.89 -13.32
CA TYR A 23 -9.72 17.22 -12.50
C TYR A 23 -9.08 16.61 -11.27
N THR A 24 -9.49 17.07 -10.10
CA THR A 24 -9.17 16.42 -8.83
C THR A 24 -10.40 15.67 -8.35
N VAL A 25 -10.31 14.35 -8.31
CA VAL A 25 -11.42 13.50 -7.88
C VAL A 25 -11.22 13.10 -6.43
N VAL A 26 -12.12 13.55 -5.57
CA VAL A 26 -12.26 13.01 -4.22
C VAL A 26 -13.07 11.71 -4.30
N THR A 27 -12.93 10.80 -3.35
CA THR A 27 -13.49 9.43 -3.40
C THR A 27 -14.99 9.37 -3.70
N GLU A 28 -15.75 10.37 -3.27
CA GLU A 28 -17.20 10.47 -3.55
C GLU A 28 -17.50 10.75 -5.02
N ASP A 29 -16.60 11.49 -5.70
CA ASP A 29 -16.75 11.82 -7.11
C ASP A 29 -16.23 10.70 -8.03
N ILE A 30 -15.35 9.82 -7.54
CA ILE A 30 -14.85 8.65 -8.27
C ILE A 30 -16.01 7.79 -8.76
N ASN A 31 -17.02 7.54 -7.93
CA ASN A 31 -18.17 6.74 -8.30
C ASN A 31 -18.99 7.39 -9.43
N LYS A 32 -19.18 8.70 -9.38
CA LYS A 32 -19.86 9.46 -10.43
C LYS A 32 -19.06 9.45 -11.71
N GLN A 33 -17.75 9.56 -11.62
CA GLN A 33 -16.87 9.52 -12.77
C GLN A 33 -16.69 8.14 -13.36
N THR A 34 -16.62 7.09 -12.54
CA THR A 34 -16.63 5.71 -13.02
C THR A 34 -17.92 5.43 -13.81
N TYR A 35 -19.04 5.96 -13.37
CA TYR A 35 -20.29 5.90 -14.12
C TYR A 35 -20.21 6.67 -15.43
N ASN A 36 -19.70 7.90 -15.40
CA ASN A 36 -19.50 8.73 -16.60
C ASN A 36 -18.45 8.16 -17.55
N HIS A 37 -17.45 7.46 -17.01
CA HIS A 37 -16.44 6.76 -17.78
C HIS A 37 -17.03 5.63 -18.63
N ARG A 38 -18.04 4.94 -18.18
CA ARG A 38 -18.79 3.96 -18.98
C ARG A 38 -19.52 4.63 -20.16
N ASN A 39 -19.76 5.93 -20.09
CA ASN A 39 -20.33 6.72 -21.16
C ASN A 39 -19.22 7.53 -21.86
N LYS A 40 -18.54 6.88 -22.82
CA LYS A 40 -17.40 7.44 -23.58
C LYS A 40 -17.67 8.83 -24.18
N ASN A 41 -18.91 9.14 -24.52
CA ASN A 41 -19.25 10.43 -25.11
C ASN A 41 -19.22 11.56 -24.07
N LYS A 42 -19.74 11.33 -22.87
CA LYS A 42 -19.69 12.31 -21.79
C LYS A 42 -18.28 12.59 -21.30
N LEU A 43 -17.42 11.55 -21.25
CA LEU A 43 -16.02 11.74 -20.86
C LEU A 43 -15.23 12.57 -21.86
N ARG A 44 -15.55 12.44 -23.17
CA ARG A 44 -14.97 13.31 -24.20
C ARG A 44 -15.40 14.77 -24.03
N GLU A 45 -16.64 15.04 -23.60
CA GLU A 45 -17.11 16.40 -23.26
C GLU A 45 -16.29 17.03 -22.12
N TYR A 46 -15.78 16.22 -21.20
CA TYR A 46 -14.88 16.65 -20.13
C TYR A 46 -13.40 16.56 -20.50
N GLY A 47 -13.11 16.29 -21.78
CA GLY A 47 -11.76 16.27 -22.27
C GLY A 47 -10.97 14.99 -21.99
N TYR A 48 -11.61 13.92 -21.59
CA TYR A 48 -10.97 12.65 -21.34
C TYR A 48 -10.62 11.90 -22.64
N ASP A 49 -9.37 11.58 -22.83
CA ASP A 49 -8.89 10.74 -23.95
C ASP A 49 -8.04 9.58 -23.41
N ALA A 50 -8.57 8.35 -23.51
CA ALA A 50 -7.93 7.14 -23.01
C ALA A 50 -6.52 6.88 -23.57
N LYS A 51 -6.18 7.45 -24.74
CA LYS A 51 -4.83 7.32 -25.32
C LYS A 51 -3.81 8.30 -24.74
N HIS A 52 -4.28 9.37 -24.15
CA HIS A 52 -3.45 10.48 -23.70
C HIS A 52 -3.52 10.71 -22.18
N ASP A 53 -4.34 9.94 -21.48
CA ASP A 53 -4.53 10.13 -20.06
C ASP A 53 -3.29 9.77 -19.25
N ILE A 54 -3.14 10.50 -18.18
CA ILE A 54 -2.06 10.31 -17.24
C ILE A 54 -2.65 9.98 -15.88
N VAL A 55 -2.23 8.86 -15.33
CA VAL A 55 -2.57 8.48 -13.96
C VAL A 55 -1.51 9.04 -13.02
N VAL A 56 -1.92 9.89 -12.10
CA VAL A 56 -1.03 10.48 -11.09
C VAL A 56 -1.11 9.66 -9.83
N ILE A 57 0.01 9.06 -9.44
CA ILE A 57 0.12 8.23 -8.24
C ILE A 57 0.58 9.01 -7.00
N SER A 58 0.75 10.32 -7.12
CA SER A 58 1.08 11.17 -6.00
C SER A 58 -0.17 11.59 -5.24
N LYS A 59 -0.19 11.35 -3.94
CA LYS A 59 -1.27 11.80 -3.06
C LYS A 59 -1.29 13.30 -2.83
N THR A 60 -0.15 13.95 -2.96
CA THR A 60 -0.03 15.41 -2.85
C THR A 60 -0.45 16.15 -4.12
N GLY A 61 -0.66 15.44 -5.23
CA GLY A 61 -0.96 16.04 -6.52
C GLY A 61 0.23 16.74 -7.20
N VAL A 62 1.40 16.75 -6.56
CA VAL A 62 2.61 17.36 -7.12
C VAL A 62 3.30 16.35 -8.03
N ILE A 63 3.41 16.68 -9.30
CA ILE A 63 3.88 15.76 -10.33
C ILE A 63 5.36 16.01 -10.66
N GLY A 64 6.09 14.93 -10.87
CA GLY A 64 7.45 14.91 -11.37
C GLY A 64 7.53 14.32 -12.79
N GLU A 65 8.31 13.27 -12.93
CA GLU A 65 8.54 12.56 -14.20
C GLU A 65 7.36 11.67 -14.57
N VAL A 66 7.11 11.50 -15.86
CA VAL A 66 6.06 10.63 -16.39
C VAL A 66 6.68 9.40 -17.03
N TYR A 67 6.20 8.24 -16.64
CA TYR A 67 6.58 6.94 -17.21
C TYR A 67 5.44 6.35 -18.01
N CYS A 68 5.74 5.85 -19.20
CA CYS A 68 4.79 5.03 -19.96
C CYS A 68 5.03 3.55 -19.63
N ILE A 69 4.06 2.91 -18.99
CA ILE A 69 4.10 1.49 -18.62
C ILE A 69 2.91 0.79 -19.26
N ASN A 70 3.17 -0.17 -20.15
CA ASN A 70 2.12 -0.92 -20.85
C ASN A 70 1.02 -0.02 -21.49
N GLY A 71 1.42 1.12 -22.05
CA GLY A 71 0.48 2.06 -22.65
C GLY A 71 -0.24 3.01 -21.67
N VAL A 72 0.04 2.90 -20.38
CA VAL A 72 -0.46 3.81 -19.35
C VAL A 72 0.63 4.81 -19.00
N ASN A 73 0.30 6.10 -19.05
CA ASN A 73 1.19 7.16 -18.61
C ASN A 73 1.03 7.34 -17.09
N VAL A 74 2.10 7.11 -16.35
CA VAL A 74 2.11 7.19 -14.88
C VAL A 74 2.97 8.38 -14.47
N ALA A 75 2.36 9.37 -13.84
CA ALA A 75 3.08 10.51 -13.30
C ALA A 75 3.55 10.25 -11.87
N LEU A 76 4.84 10.36 -11.65
CA LEU A 76 5.48 10.17 -10.36
C LEU A 76 5.35 11.43 -9.49
N PRO A 77 5.48 11.29 -8.16
CA PRO A 77 5.66 12.43 -7.28
C PRO A 77 6.91 13.25 -7.68
N ARG A 78 6.87 14.54 -7.36
CA ARG A 78 8.03 15.42 -7.62
C ARG A 78 9.24 14.95 -6.84
N GLN A 79 10.39 14.91 -7.53
CA GLN A 79 11.66 14.62 -6.90
C GLN A 79 11.98 15.68 -5.83
N PRO A 80 12.39 15.30 -4.61
CA PRO A 80 12.85 16.25 -3.61
C PRO A 80 14.14 16.94 -4.07
N ALA A 81 14.36 18.18 -3.61
CA ALA A 81 15.55 18.97 -3.97
C ALA A 81 16.84 18.28 -3.53
N HIS A 82 16.79 17.49 -2.48
CA HIS A 82 17.93 16.75 -1.96
C HIS A 82 17.57 15.28 -1.73
N ILE A 83 18.39 14.40 -2.30
CA ILE A 83 18.34 12.95 -2.06
C ILE A 83 19.68 12.54 -1.45
N GLU A 84 19.64 11.82 -0.34
CA GLU A 84 20.86 11.32 0.29
C GLU A 84 21.65 10.43 -0.68
N LYS A 85 22.88 10.84 -0.97
CA LYS A 85 23.81 10.09 -1.86
C LYS A 85 24.56 8.96 -1.15
N LYS A 86 24.25 8.72 0.11
CA LYS A 86 25.01 7.85 1.02
C LYS A 86 25.14 6.42 0.53
N ASN A 87 24.16 5.95 -0.24
CA ASN A 87 24.18 4.61 -0.84
C ASN A 87 23.79 4.74 -2.32
N ASN A 88 24.68 4.35 -3.20
CA ASN A 88 24.45 4.39 -4.65
C ASN A 88 23.56 3.20 -5.13
N LYS A 89 23.00 2.45 -4.21
CA LYS A 89 22.04 1.36 -4.41
C LYS A 89 21.07 1.35 -3.24
N TRP A 90 19.93 0.71 -3.41
CA TRP A 90 19.02 0.46 -2.29
C TRP A 90 19.73 -0.30 -1.19
N LYS A 91 19.57 0.21 0.02
CA LYS A 91 19.93 -0.48 1.25
C LYS A 91 18.86 -0.16 2.28
N ALA A 92 18.24 -1.20 2.84
CA ALA A 92 17.29 -1.03 3.92
C ALA A 92 17.93 -0.27 5.10
N ALA A 93 17.21 0.69 5.64
CA ALA A 93 17.63 1.42 6.81
C ALA A 93 17.62 0.50 8.05
N GLU A 94 18.57 0.69 8.94
CA GLU A 94 18.59 -0.06 10.19
C GLU A 94 17.41 0.36 11.08
N TYR A 95 16.65 -0.62 11.55
CA TYR A 95 15.58 -0.35 12.50
C TYR A 95 16.17 0.01 13.88
N PRO A 96 15.77 1.14 14.47
CA PRO A 96 16.35 1.59 15.73
C PRO A 96 16.21 0.53 16.83
N LYS A 97 17.33 0.18 17.47
CA LYS A 97 17.39 -0.88 18.49
C LYS A 97 16.44 -0.65 19.67
N GLU A 98 16.20 0.62 20.03
CA GLU A 98 15.27 0.97 21.10
C GLU A 98 13.82 0.65 20.71
N LEU A 99 13.42 0.93 19.47
CA LEU A 99 12.09 0.61 18.95
C LEU A 99 11.93 -0.89 18.69
N ALA A 100 13.00 -1.57 18.30
CA ALA A 100 12.98 -3.02 18.06
C ALA A 100 12.65 -3.85 19.32
N LYS A 101 12.85 -3.28 20.51
CA LYS A 101 12.46 -3.89 21.79
C LYS A 101 10.95 -3.82 22.07
N ILE A 102 10.23 -3.00 21.31
CA ILE A 102 8.78 -2.83 21.46
C ILE A 102 8.10 -3.78 20.49
N SER A 103 7.38 -4.75 21.02
CA SER A 103 6.72 -5.78 20.20
C SER A 103 5.25 -5.46 19.89
N LYS A 104 4.58 -4.75 20.78
CA LYS A 104 3.14 -4.43 20.71
C LYS A 104 2.87 -2.96 21.05
N MET A 105 1.78 -2.42 20.54
CA MET A 105 1.34 -1.05 20.84
C MET A 105 1.13 -0.84 22.36
N ALA A 106 0.70 -1.87 23.09
CA ALA A 106 0.56 -1.82 24.54
C ALA A 106 1.88 -1.50 25.26
N ASP A 107 3.01 -1.97 24.75
CA ASP A 107 4.34 -1.69 25.34
C ASP A 107 4.79 -0.26 25.00
N TRP A 108 4.44 0.25 23.82
CA TRP A 108 4.62 1.65 23.45
C TRP A 108 3.82 2.57 24.36
N ASN A 109 2.58 2.24 24.65
CA ASN A 109 1.70 3.04 25.49
C ASN A 109 2.22 3.21 26.92
N LYS A 110 2.99 2.24 27.43
CA LYS A 110 3.64 2.29 28.75
C LYS A 110 4.88 3.17 28.79
N LYS A 111 5.42 3.60 27.64
CA LYS A 111 6.60 4.48 27.60
C LYS A 111 6.25 5.87 28.05
N ASP A 112 7.23 6.55 28.66
CA ASP A 112 7.09 7.95 29.08
C ASP A 112 7.02 8.91 27.87
N ASN A 113 6.62 10.14 28.13
CA ASN A 113 6.47 11.14 27.09
C ASN A 113 7.80 11.53 26.43
N ALA A 114 8.91 11.52 27.19
CA ALA A 114 10.23 11.83 26.64
C ALA A 114 10.66 10.81 25.59
N PHE A 115 10.46 9.52 25.88
CA PHE A 115 10.72 8.44 24.92
C PHE A 115 9.81 8.54 23.68
N LYS A 116 8.51 8.78 23.89
CA LYS A 116 7.57 8.95 22.79
C LYS A 116 7.93 10.13 21.90
N SER A 117 8.21 11.30 22.47
CA SER A 117 8.62 12.49 21.72
C SER A 117 9.90 12.29 20.91
N LYS A 118 10.83 11.49 21.42
CA LYS A 118 12.06 11.13 20.69
C LYS A 118 11.78 10.38 19.40
N TRP A 119 10.78 9.51 19.37
CA TRP A 119 10.58 8.57 18.29
C TRP A 119 9.36 8.85 17.42
N ILE A 120 8.45 9.73 17.84
CA ILE A 120 7.21 9.98 17.09
C ILE A 120 7.50 10.46 15.66
N ALA A 121 8.43 11.40 15.50
CA ALA A 121 8.80 11.91 14.18
C ALA A 121 9.41 10.83 13.25
N TYR A 122 10.12 9.84 13.82
CA TYR A 122 10.59 8.69 13.05
C TYR A 122 9.42 7.83 12.58
N ILE A 123 8.48 7.54 13.47
CA ILE A 123 7.29 6.72 13.16
C ILE A 123 6.43 7.41 12.11
N GLU A 124 6.14 8.70 12.27
CA GLU A 124 5.38 9.49 11.29
C GLU A 124 6.05 9.44 9.91
N LYS A 125 7.36 9.64 9.85
CA LYS A 125 8.12 9.54 8.61
C LYS A 125 8.04 8.15 7.95
N GLU A 126 7.94 7.07 8.73
CA GLU A 126 7.73 5.74 8.17
C GLU A 126 6.32 5.55 7.59
N PHE A 127 5.29 6.16 8.20
CA PHE A 127 3.95 6.21 7.64
C PHE A 127 3.91 7.06 6.36
N ASP A 128 4.58 8.22 6.34
CA ASP A 128 4.70 9.04 5.13
C ASP A 128 5.34 8.25 3.97
N ARG A 129 6.42 7.50 4.25
CA ARG A 129 7.08 6.66 3.25
C ARG A 129 6.19 5.51 2.76
N ARG A 130 5.41 4.93 3.65
CA ARG A 130 4.40 3.93 3.29
C ARG A 130 3.33 4.49 2.37
N GLU A 131 2.97 5.75 2.56
CA GLU A 131 1.92 6.41 1.79
C GLU A 131 2.43 7.05 0.51
N GLU A 132 3.47 7.88 0.61
CA GLU A 132 3.98 8.72 -0.47
C GLU A 132 5.10 8.05 -1.28
N GLY A 133 5.62 6.92 -0.80
CA GLY A 133 6.80 6.28 -1.39
C GLY A 133 8.11 6.95 -0.98
N TYR A 134 9.17 6.61 -1.70
CA TYR A 134 10.50 7.03 -1.31
C TYR A 134 11.42 7.27 -2.51
N TRP A 135 12.22 8.34 -2.45
CA TRP A 135 13.26 8.62 -3.42
C TRP A 135 14.63 8.23 -2.88
N PHE A 136 15.41 7.52 -3.66
CA PHE A 136 16.80 7.17 -3.33
C PHE A 136 17.70 7.26 -4.56
N MET A 137 19.02 7.25 -4.34
CA MET A 137 19.98 7.19 -5.43
C MET A 137 20.26 5.75 -5.84
N ASN A 138 20.02 5.42 -7.11
CA ASN A 138 20.32 4.12 -7.68
C ASN A 138 21.27 4.27 -8.87
N ASN A 139 22.50 3.79 -8.74
CA ASN A 139 23.55 3.94 -9.76
C ASN A 139 23.71 5.40 -10.25
N GLY A 140 23.72 6.35 -9.32
CA GLY A 140 23.87 7.77 -9.61
C GLY A 140 22.63 8.48 -10.15
N LYS A 141 21.49 7.78 -10.25
CA LYS A 141 20.23 8.35 -10.73
C LYS A 141 19.18 8.40 -9.60
N PRO A 142 18.45 9.52 -9.46
CA PRO A 142 17.29 9.59 -8.60
C PRO A 142 16.26 8.53 -9.03
N THR A 143 15.82 7.72 -8.08
CA THR A 143 14.91 6.60 -8.35
C THR A 143 13.79 6.62 -7.33
N TYR A 144 12.56 6.70 -7.82
CA TYR A 144 11.35 6.64 -6.99
C TYR A 144 10.87 5.19 -6.84
N ILE A 145 10.46 4.85 -5.65
CA ILE A 145 9.71 3.62 -5.33
C ILE A 145 8.40 4.00 -4.64
N THR A 146 7.34 3.29 -4.97
CA THR A 146 6.01 3.50 -4.37
C THR A 146 5.99 3.09 -2.90
N GLY A 147 4.97 3.49 -2.16
CA GLY A 147 4.82 3.10 -0.76
C GLY A 147 4.77 1.59 -0.56
N SER A 148 4.02 0.86 -1.39
CA SER A 148 4.00 -0.61 -1.37
C SER A 148 5.38 -1.21 -1.65
N HIS A 149 6.12 -0.66 -2.62
CA HIS A 149 7.49 -1.12 -2.89
C HIS A 149 8.45 -0.80 -1.75
N TYR A 150 8.28 0.36 -1.11
CA TYR A 150 9.04 0.71 0.10
C TYR A 150 8.78 -0.28 1.24
N MET A 151 7.51 -0.60 1.51
CA MET A 151 7.14 -1.60 2.51
C MET A 151 7.75 -2.97 2.21
N TYR A 152 7.72 -3.38 0.95
CA TYR A 152 8.35 -4.64 0.52
C TYR A 152 9.86 -4.65 0.78
N LEU A 153 10.58 -3.61 0.40
CA LEU A 153 12.04 -3.55 0.51
C LEU A 153 12.55 -3.29 1.93
N GLN A 154 11.81 -2.51 2.72
CA GLN A 154 12.25 -2.06 4.03
C GLN A 154 11.78 -2.98 5.16
N TRP A 155 10.55 -3.51 5.05
CA TRP A 155 9.88 -4.13 6.19
C TRP A 155 9.45 -5.58 5.95
N SER A 156 9.39 -6.03 4.71
CA SER A 156 8.93 -7.39 4.41
C SER A 156 10.06 -8.39 4.47
N LYS A 157 10.15 -9.10 5.56
CA LYS A 157 11.14 -10.17 5.73
C LYS A 157 10.73 -11.40 4.91
N ILE A 158 11.60 -11.80 4.01
CA ILE A 158 11.48 -13.03 3.20
C ILE A 158 12.44 -14.11 3.71
N ASP A 159 12.45 -15.30 3.08
CA ASP A 159 13.25 -16.44 3.53
C ASP A 159 14.75 -16.15 3.70
N VAL A 160 15.28 -15.23 2.89
CA VAL A 160 16.71 -14.86 2.89
C VAL A 160 17.00 -13.53 3.60
N GLY A 161 16.04 -12.95 4.29
CA GLY A 161 16.16 -11.64 4.94
C GLY A 161 15.29 -10.58 4.26
N LEU A 162 15.76 -9.34 4.13
CA LEU A 162 15.06 -8.30 3.39
C LEU A 162 15.31 -8.45 1.89
N PRO A 163 14.31 -8.14 1.03
CA PRO A 163 14.46 -8.25 -0.41
C PRO A 163 15.43 -7.21 -0.98
N ASP A 164 16.12 -7.58 -2.05
CA ASP A 164 16.92 -6.65 -2.83
C ASP A 164 16.06 -5.83 -3.83
N PHE A 165 16.48 -4.61 -4.10
CA PHE A 165 15.88 -3.79 -5.14
C PHE A 165 16.11 -4.41 -6.52
N ARG A 166 15.02 -4.50 -7.29
CA ARG A 166 15.03 -4.92 -8.70
C ARG A 166 14.17 -3.97 -9.52
N GLU A 167 14.67 -3.52 -10.65
CA GLU A 167 13.94 -2.60 -11.52
C GLU A 167 12.63 -3.20 -12.04
N ALA A 168 12.62 -4.50 -12.34
CA ALA A 168 11.38 -5.20 -12.75
C ALA A 168 10.28 -5.12 -11.65
N ASN A 169 10.67 -5.23 -10.38
CA ASN A 169 9.72 -5.08 -9.27
C ASN A 169 9.24 -3.63 -9.16
N ARG A 170 10.14 -2.65 -9.36
CA ARG A 170 9.78 -1.23 -9.35
C ARG A 170 8.73 -0.90 -10.42
N ILE A 171 8.95 -1.36 -11.63
CA ILE A 171 8.01 -1.20 -12.75
C ILE A 171 6.66 -1.84 -12.41
N PHE A 172 6.66 -3.03 -11.84
CA PHE A 172 5.43 -3.68 -11.40
C PHE A 172 4.68 -2.84 -10.36
N TYR A 173 5.36 -2.36 -9.33
CA TYR A 173 4.71 -1.57 -8.27
C TYR A 173 4.22 -0.21 -8.77
N LEU A 174 4.93 0.44 -9.68
CA LEU A 174 4.45 1.67 -10.32
C LEU A 174 3.15 1.42 -11.10
N TYR A 175 3.12 0.34 -11.87
CA TYR A 175 1.93 -0.05 -12.62
C TYR A 175 0.77 -0.45 -11.70
N TRP A 176 1.08 -1.16 -10.62
CA TRP A 176 0.09 -1.56 -9.61
C TRP A 176 -0.54 -0.35 -8.92
N GLU A 177 0.25 0.64 -8.51
CA GLU A 177 -0.27 1.88 -7.92
C GLU A 177 -1.14 2.65 -8.93
N ALA A 178 -0.72 2.69 -10.19
CA ALA A 178 -1.52 3.29 -11.24
C ALA A 178 -2.86 2.56 -11.43
N CYS A 179 -2.86 1.23 -11.38
CA CYS A 179 -4.08 0.42 -11.45
C CYS A 179 -5.00 0.65 -10.25
N LYS A 180 -4.45 0.78 -9.05
CA LYS A 180 -5.23 1.13 -7.85
C LYS A 180 -5.82 2.54 -7.90
N ALA A 181 -5.09 3.48 -8.49
CA ALA A 181 -5.53 4.86 -8.62
C ALA A 181 -6.56 5.07 -9.75
N ASP A 182 -6.58 4.20 -10.74
CA ASP A 182 -7.49 4.28 -11.88
C ASP A 182 -8.77 3.49 -11.62
N SER A 183 -9.87 4.18 -11.39
CA SER A 183 -11.19 3.57 -11.13
C SER A 183 -11.73 2.68 -12.28
N ARG A 184 -11.11 2.74 -13.45
CA ARG A 184 -11.43 1.90 -14.62
C ARG A 184 -10.82 0.51 -14.51
N CYS A 185 -9.78 0.37 -13.70
CA CYS A 185 -9.04 -0.87 -13.53
C CYS A 185 -9.73 -1.74 -12.49
N PHE A 186 -10.16 -2.94 -12.90
CA PHE A 186 -10.76 -3.93 -12.00
C PHE A 186 -9.75 -4.95 -11.48
N GLY A 187 -8.52 -4.91 -11.97
CA GLY A 187 -7.47 -5.83 -11.60
C GLY A 187 -6.41 -5.96 -12.69
N ILE A 188 -5.36 -6.72 -12.41
CA ILE A 188 -4.29 -6.99 -13.34
C ILE A 188 -4.06 -8.48 -13.53
N CYS A 189 -3.75 -8.88 -14.77
CA CYS A 189 -3.19 -10.18 -15.08
C CYS A 189 -1.68 -10.03 -15.23
N TYR A 190 -0.91 -10.62 -14.31
CA TYR A 190 0.54 -10.53 -14.33
C TYR A 190 1.17 -11.82 -14.83
N LEU A 191 1.66 -11.77 -16.08
CA LEU A 191 2.44 -12.86 -16.65
C LEU A 191 3.90 -12.75 -16.24
N LYS A 192 4.44 -13.76 -15.61
CA LYS A 192 5.78 -13.74 -15.05
C LYS A 192 6.51 -15.07 -15.23
N ILE A 193 7.84 -15.01 -15.20
CA ILE A 193 8.67 -16.20 -15.11
C ILE A 193 8.62 -16.84 -13.74
N ARG A 194 8.87 -18.14 -13.67
CA ARG A 194 8.99 -18.86 -12.40
C ARG A 194 10.15 -18.27 -11.56
N ARG A 195 10.01 -18.22 -10.23
CA ARG A 195 10.98 -17.71 -9.26
C ARG A 195 11.27 -16.20 -9.35
N SER A 196 10.37 -15.41 -9.92
CA SER A 196 10.48 -13.94 -9.93
C SER A 196 10.32 -13.27 -8.56
N GLY A 197 9.96 -14.01 -7.51
CA GLY A 197 9.69 -13.46 -6.17
C GLY A 197 8.26 -12.89 -6.01
N PHE A 198 7.42 -12.95 -7.04
CA PHE A 198 6.10 -12.33 -7.05
C PHE A 198 5.18 -12.77 -5.90
N SER A 199 5.26 -14.03 -5.45
CA SER A 199 4.45 -14.50 -4.31
C SER A 199 4.77 -13.76 -2.99
N PHE A 200 6.00 -13.29 -2.84
CA PHE A 200 6.37 -12.44 -1.69
C PHE A 200 5.86 -11.02 -1.85
N MET A 201 5.91 -10.47 -3.08
CA MET A 201 5.34 -9.15 -3.38
C MET A 201 3.82 -9.14 -3.16
N GLY A 202 3.12 -10.20 -3.62
CA GLY A 202 1.68 -10.33 -3.38
C GLY A 202 1.32 -10.52 -1.90
N ALA A 203 2.14 -11.27 -1.15
CA ALA A 203 1.94 -11.45 0.29
C ALA A 203 2.15 -10.13 1.07
N GLU A 204 3.15 -9.34 0.65
CA GLU A 204 3.36 -8.01 1.20
C GLU A 204 2.18 -7.10 0.92
N GLU A 205 1.68 -7.08 -0.32
CA GLU A 205 0.56 -6.23 -0.69
C GLU A 205 -0.73 -6.61 0.07
N CYS A 206 -0.95 -7.91 0.32
CA CYS A 206 -2.03 -8.36 1.21
C CYS A 206 -1.90 -7.73 2.61
N ASN A 207 -0.70 -7.73 3.17
CA ASN A 207 -0.44 -7.11 4.47
C ASN A 207 -0.55 -5.58 4.40
N ASN A 208 0.01 -4.97 3.35
CA ASN A 208 -0.01 -3.52 3.19
C ASN A 208 -1.46 -3.00 3.09
N ILE A 209 -2.28 -3.62 2.27
CA ILE A 209 -3.71 -3.27 2.16
C ILE A 209 -4.42 -3.60 3.48
N GLY A 210 -4.31 -4.84 3.97
CA GLY A 210 -5.05 -5.31 5.14
C GLY A 210 -4.74 -4.56 6.42
N THR A 211 -3.55 -3.96 6.55
CA THR A 211 -3.18 -3.16 7.73
C THR A 211 -3.42 -1.66 7.55
N SER A 212 -4.00 -1.21 6.44
CA SER A 212 -4.22 0.21 6.14
C SER A 212 -5.66 0.59 5.79
N ILE A 213 -6.49 -0.38 5.42
CA ILE A 213 -7.90 -0.12 5.09
C ILE A 213 -8.82 -0.48 6.25
N LYS A 214 -9.94 0.21 6.36
CA LYS A 214 -11.03 -0.10 7.29
C LYS A 214 -12.11 -0.90 6.55
N ASP A 215 -12.74 -1.85 7.25
CA ASP A 215 -13.85 -2.67 6.74
C ASP A 215 -13.49 -3.46 5.48
N GLY A 216 -12.24 -3.94 5.39
CA GLY A 216 -11.71 -4.58 4.21
C GLY A 216 -11.64 -6.10 4.29
N HIS A 217 -11.75 -6.74 3.11
CA HIS A 217 -11.50 -8.16 2.95
C HIS A 217 -10.41 -8.39 1.90
N VAL A 218 -9.30 -8.98 2.33
CA VAL A 218 -8.19 -9.36 1.44
C VAL A 218 -8.21 -10.87 1.28
N GLY A 219 -8.46 -11.33 0.06
CA GLY A 219 -8.59 -12.74 -0.27
C GLY A 219 -7.36 -13.28 -1.00
N ILE A 220 -6.87 -14.45 -0.59
CA ILE A 220 -5.83 -15.21 -1.27
C ILE A 220 -6.46 -16.47 -1.83
N MET A 221 -6.29 -16.69 -3.13
CA MET A 221 -6.75 -17.90 -3.80
C MET A 221 -5.58 -18.55 -4.53
N SER A 222 -5.51 -19.87 -4.47
CA SER A 222 -4.51 -20.64 -5.20
C SER A 222 -5.10 -21.92 -5.76
N LYS A 223 -4.31 -22.65 -6.57
CA LYS A 223 -4.71 -23.89 -7.25
C LYS A 223 -5.28 -24.94 -6.29
N THR A 224 -4.68 -25.08 -5.12
CA THR A 224 -5.12 -26.01 -4.06
C THR A 224 -5.27 -25.30 -2.75
N ALA A 225 -6.09 -25.86 -1.84
CA ALA A 225 -6.21 -25.37 -0.47
C ALA A 225 -4.84 -25.35 0.25
N LYS A 226 -4.03 -26.39 0.01
CA LYS A 226 -2.67 -26.45 0.57
C LYS A 226 -1.79 -25.31 0.08
N ASP A 227 -1.77 -25.04 -1.23
CA ASP A 227 -0.96 -23.94 -1.80
C ASP A 227 -1.40 -22.57 -1.27
N ALA A 228 -2.73 -22.36 -1.12
CA ALA A 228 -3.28 -21.14 -0.54
C ALA A 228 -2.91 -20.97 0.93
N SER A 229 -3.06 -22.03 1.71
CA SER A 229 -2.68 -22.07 3.13
C SER A 229 -1.18 -21.86 3.33
N ASP A 230 -0.33 -22.47 2.52
CA ASP A 230 1.12 -22.31 2.59
C ASP A 230 1.52 -20.87 2.22
N LEU A 231 0.92 -20.28 1.18
CA LEU A 231 1.15 -18.89 0.83
C LEU A 231 0.76 -17.95 1.98
N PHE A 232 -0.39 -18.18 2.59
CA PHE A 232 -0.87 -17.38 3.71
C PHE A 232 0.04 -17.52 4.94
N THR A 233 0.28 -18.76 5.41
CA THR A 233 0.99 -19.00 6.67
C THR A 233 2.48 -18.69 6.57
N LEU A 234 3.15 -19.15 5.50
CA LEU A 234 4.59 -19.01 5.35
C LEU A 234 5.02 -17.63 4.85
N LYS A 235 4.13 -16.89 4.19
CA LYS A 235 4.49 -15.58 3.65
C LYS A 235 3.72 -14.44 4.29
N VAL A 236 2.40 -14.42 4.19
CA VAL A 236 1.59 -13.28 4.72
C VAL A 236 1.76 -13.17 6.24
N VAL A 237 1.46 -14.23 6.97
CA VAL A 237 1.55 -14.24 8.44
C VAL A 237 2.99 -14.01 8.91
N ASN A 238 3.96 -14.64 8.25
CA ASN A 238 5.36 -14.47 8.61
C ASN A 238 5.86 -13.03 8.38
N MET A 239 5.50 -12.39 7.28
CA MET A 239 5.85 -10.98 7.01
C MET A 239 5.18 -10.05 8.01
N PHE A 240 3.87 -10.19 8.21
CA PHE A 240 3.12 -9.39 9.18
C PHE A 240 3.74 -9.47 10.58
N TRP A 241 4.14 -10.67 10.99
CA TRP A 241 4.75 -10.88 12.30
C TRP A 241 6.07 -10.14 12.48
N ASN A 242 6.82 -9.97 11.41
CA ASN A 242 8.09 -9.24 11.40
C ASN A 242 7.95 -7.72 11.23
N TYR A 243 6.75 -7.19 10.99
CA TYR A 243 6.55 -5.74 10.93
C TYR A 243 6.87 -5.07 12.27
N PRO A 244 7.33 -3.82 12.27
CA PRO A 244 7.45 -3.03 13.50
C PRO A 244 6.06 -2.84 14.14
N PHE A 245 6.04 -2.64 15.45
CA PHE A 245 4.83 -2.56 16.24
C PHE A 245 3.84 -1.50 15.73
N PHE A 246 4.34 -0.39 15.20
CA PHE A 246 3.52 0.72 14.75
C PHE A 246 2.78 0.45 13.41
N PHE A 247 3.22 -0.53 12.64
CA PHE A 247 2.50 -1.01 11.45
C PHE A 247 1.55 -2.19 11.75
N LYS A 248 1.51 -2.66 12.98
CA LYS A 248 0.63 -3.74 13.40
C LYS A 248 -0.65 -3.19 14.00
N PRO A 249 -1.78 -3.27 13.30
CA PRO A 249 -3.07 -2.97 13.91
C PRO A 249 -3.39 -3.93 15.05
N MET A 250 -4.40 -3.59 15.83
CA MET A 250 -4.90 -4.49 16.85
C MET A 250 -5.45 -5.76 16.18
N GLN A 251 -4.98 -6.90 16.64
CA GLN A 251 -5.33 -8.20 16.09
C GLN A 251 -6.25 -8.94 17.04
N ALA A 252 -7.34 -9.49 16.51
CA ALA A 252 -8.16 -10.47 17.20
C ALA A 252 -7.65 -11.90 16.93
N GLY A 253 -7.90 -12.81 17.86
CA GLY A 253 -7.56 -14.21 17.70
C GLY A 253 -6.13 -14.58 18.02
N MET A 254 -5.64 -15.65 17.38
CA MET A 254 -4.33 -16.24 17.68
C MET A 254 -3.19 -15.43 17.05
N ASP A 255 -2.04 -15.43 17.70
CA ASP A 255 -0.83 -14.73 17.22
C ASP A 255 -0.39 -15.21 15.83
N LYS A 256 -0.47 -16.52 15.54
CA LYS A 256 -0.13 -17.10 14.24
C LYS A 256 -1.29 -17.91 13.67
N PRO A 257 -2.28 -17.26 13.08
CA PRO A 257 -3.45 -17.95 12.57
C PRO A 257 -3.11 -18.77 11.32
N LYS A 258 -3.88 -19.86 11.11
CA LYS A 258 -3.72 -20.73 9.95
C LYS A 258 -4.67 -20.41 8.80
N SER A 259 -5.78 -19.72 9.08
CA SER A 259 -6.86 -19.46 8.11
C SER A 259 -7.06 -18.01 7.78
N GLN A 260 -7.01 -17.12 8.77
CA GLN A 260 -7.21 -15.69 8.59
C GLN A 260 -6.51 -14.86 9.65
N LEU A 261 -6.03 -13.68 9.25
CA LEU A 261 -5.63 -12.59 10.12
C LEU A 261 -6.83 -11.64 10.23
N GLU A 262 -7.21 -11.29 11.44
CA GLU A 262 -8.34 -10.40 11.71
C GLU A 262 -7.85 -9.20 12.52
N PHE A 263 -8.09 -8.00 12.00
CA PHE A 263 -7.70 -6.73 12.61
C PHE A 263 -8.92 -6.03 13.18
N SER A 264 -9.40 -6.55 14.30
CA SER A 264 -10.54 -6.01 15.04
C SER A 264 -10.22 -5.94 16.53
N LEU A 265 -11.08 -5.26 17.28
CA LEU A 265 -11.01 -5.33 18.74
C LEU A 265 -11.41 -6.73 19.20
N PRO A 266 -10.63 -7.37 20.10
CA PRO A 266 -11.03 -8.63 20.67
C PRO A 266 -12.41 -8.54 21.35
N ALA A 267 -13.29 -9.51 21.09
CA ALA A 267 -14.65 -9.53 21.63
C ALA A 267 -14.74 -9.38 23.17
N SER A 268 -13.68 -9.79 23.88
CA SER A 268 -13.56 -9.59 25.34
C SER A 268 -13.42 -8.13 25.80
N LYS A 269 -13.07 -7.22 24.87
CA LYS A 269 -12.97 -5.76 25.12
C LYS A 269 -14.22 -5.00 24.67
N ILE A 270 -15.12 -5.64 23.94
CA ILE A 270 -16.46 -5.12 23.67
C ILE A 270 -17.26 -5.34 24.95
N THR A 271 -17.05 -4.48 25.93
CA THR A 271 -17.75 -4.57 27.22
C THR A 271 -19.23 -4.27 27.00
N ARG A 272 -20.09 -5.01 27.71
CA ARG A 272 -21.56 -4.77 27.80
C ARG A 272 -21.95 -3.29 28.05
N LYS A 273 -21.02 -2.46 28.49
CA LYS A 273 -21.19 -1.03 28.71
C LYS A 273 -21.44 -0.26 27.39
N ASN A 274 -20.90 -0.72 26.27
CA ASN A 274 -21.08 -0.07 24.97
C ASN A 274 -22.32 -0.55 24.22
N MET A 275 -23.02 -1.59 24.72
CA MET A 275 -24.25 -2.06 24.10
C MET A 275 -25.47 -1.23 24.48
N ASN A 276 -25.40 -0.40 25.54
CA ASN A 276 -26.49 0.43 26.01
C ASN A 276 -26.43 1.90 25.59
N ASP A 277 -25.29 2.35 25.05
CA ASP A 277 -25.13 3.70 24.46
C ASP A 277 -25.35 3.58 22.96
N SER A 278 -26.57 3.76 22.53
CA SER A 278 -27.07 3.60 21.17
C SER A 278 -26.59 4.65 20.17
N ASP A 279 -25.72 5.59 20.54
CA ASP A 279 -25.30 6.73 19.71
C ASP A 279 -23.79 6.90 19.56
N GLU A 280 -22.94 6.08 20.21
CA GLU A 280 -21.51 6.08 19.95
C GLU A 280 -21.13 4.95 19.00
N GLU A 281 -20.58 5.32 17.84
CA GLU A 281 -19.98 4.41 16.87
C GLU A 281 -18.89 3.58 17.58
N VAL A 282 -19.16 2.30 17.83
CA VAL A 282 -18.18 1.41 18.49
C VAL A 282 -16.98 1.28 17.58
N ASP A 283 -15.84 1.84 17.98
CA ASP A 283 -14.58 1.69 17.24
C ASP A 283 -14.10 0.24 17.33
N ASN A 284 -14.42 -0.55 16.31
CA ASN A 284 -14.01 -1.94 16.16
C ASN A 284 -12.58 -2.09 15.63
N GLY A 285 -11.78 -1.02 15.62
CA GLY A 285 -10.47 -1.01 15.00
C GLY A 285 -10.57 -0.95 13.48
N LEU A 286 -9.69 -1.65 12.75
CA LEU A 286 -9.76 -1.68 11.29
C LEU A 286 -10.90 -2.53 10.74
N ASN A 287 -11.40 -3.48 11.52
CA ASN A 287 -12.44 -4.43 11.08
C ASN A 287 -12.12 -5.07 9.72
N THR A 288 -10.87 -5.47 9.54
CA THR A 288 -10.33 -5.98 8.26
C THR A 288 -9.83 -7.40 8.44
N ILE A 289 -10.05 -8.23 7.41
CA ILE A 289 -9.66 -9.63 7.39
C ILE A 289 -8.76 -9.90 6.19
N ILE A 290 -7.65 -10.61 6.42
CA ILE A 290 -6.83 -11.26 5.38
C ILE A 290 -7.03 -12.76 5.51
N GLY A 291 -7.58 -13.40 4.48
CA GLY A 291 -7.86 -14.84 4.51
C GLY A 291 -7.51 -15.54 3.20
N TRP A 292 -7.67 -16.86 3.17
CA TRP A 292 -7.42 -17.65 1.97
C TRP A 292 -8.54 -18.65 1.69
N ARG A 293 -8.63 -19.08 0.40
CA ARG A 293 -9.51 -20.16 -0.06
C ARG A 293 -8.79 -20.99 -1.11
N GLY A 294 -9.06 -22.29 -1.13
CA GLY A 294 -8.62 -23.19 -2.21
C GLY A 294 -9.64 -23.18 -3.36
N THR A 295 -9.17 -23.34 -4.60
CA THR A 295 -10.03 -23.61 -5.74
C THR A 295 -10.27 -25.11 -5.80
N GLY A 296 -11.53 -25.54 -5.77
CA GLY A 296 -11.89 -26.95 -5.90
C GLY A 296 -12.30 -27.65 -4.61
N ASP A 297 -12.36 -26.97 -3.49
CA ASP A 297 -13.07 -27.49 -2.32
C ASP A 297 -14.58 -27.43 -2.59
N ASN A 298 -15.11 -28.52 -3.15
CA ASN A 298 -16.53 -28.80 -3.04
C ASN A 298 -16.83 -29.08 -1.58
N SER A 299 -17.21 -28.11 -0.85
CA SER A 299 -17.83 -28.25 0.46
C SER A 299 -19.15 -27.56 0.47
#